data_734e881c5bc06f4a4016bd1ea9e2adf8
#
_entry.id   734e881c5bc06f4a4016bd1ea9e2adf8
#
_cell.length_a   1.000
_cell.length_b   1.000
_cell.length_c   1.000
_cell.angle_alpha   90.00
_cell.angle_beta   90.00
_cell.angle_gamma   90.00
#
_symmetry.space_group_name_H-M   'P 1'
#
loop_
_entity.id
_entity.type
_entity.pdbx_description
1 polymer ?
#
loop_
_entity_poly.entity_id
_entity_poly.type
_entity_poly.pdbx_seq_one_letter_code
_entity_poly.pdbx_strand_id
1 'polypeptide(L)'
;MSAGLLDTATARVAAAYARIAEVDRPEVWITLRSESELAAEAAELERRIAAGEELPLAGLLVAVKDNVDVAGLPTTAACPEFAYPATETAAAVARLVAAGALVLGKTNLDQFATGLVGTRSPYGAVRNALYPELISGGSSSGSAAAVALGIADLAIGTDTAGSGRVPAALHGIVGIKASLGVIPAHGVVPACADYDAVTVFAADLDLAVTAARTMAGPDARDPRSRAWPADARLAAAPRPKVAIPRPEDLTPLSPAYRQAFTDTVATLRDQGVAVHEIDISPLLDAARLLYDGAIVAERYAAVGAFVDKGAAGLDPTVAGIIGAAQELDAHAFATDLDTLARARAAATALLTGYDGLLLPTTTEHPSLAEVAADPVAINRRLGTYTNFCNLLDLAAVAVPGAPTAAGLPFGVMVVVPAFADQLAVDLAARLTGTPPPLLVETGVPLAVFGAHLRGQPLHWQLEQLGARFAGEITTSDAYRLTALDTTPPKPGLVRHGDGRGAPILGELFLVSPGGLGRFLAELPAPMALTSIELSDGRSVIGFACSYDAAVAATDITGYGGWVAYLRAR
;
A
#
# COMPACT_ATOMS: atom_id res chain seq x y z
N MET A 1 -3.29 -22.11 12.07
CA MET A 1 -3.65 -23.45 11.56
C MET A 1 -2.68 -23.79 10.44
N SER A 2 -2.11 -25.00 10.47
CA SER A 2 -0.92 -25.42 9.75
C SER A 2 -0.98 -25.19 8.22
N ALA A 3 0.05 -24.53 7.70
CA ALA A 3 0.35 -24.33 6.27
C ALA A 3 0.74 -25.63 5.51
N GLY A 4 0.23 -26.78 5.89
CA GLY A 4 0.70 -28.07 5.43
C GLY A 4 -0.24 -28.90 4.56
N LEU A 5 -1.43 -28.39 4.19
CA LEU A 5 -2.46 -29.21 3.51
C LEU A 5 -3.01 -28.63 2.19
N LEU A 6 -2.57 -27.47 1.72
CA LEU A 6 -2.99 -26.88 0.44
C LEU A 6 -1.78 -26.58 -0.45
N ASP A 7 -0.95 -27.57 -0.71
CA ASP A 7 0.31 -27.37 -1.47
C ASP A 7 0.11 -27.21 -2.98
N THR A 8 -1.11 -27.40 -3.53
CA THR A 8 -1.38 -27.28 -4.96
C THR A 8 -2.43 -26.22 -5.26
N ALA A 9 -2.31 -25.59 -6.43
CA ALA A 9 -3.28 -24.60 -6.90
C ALA A 9 -4.68 -25.22 -7.07
N THR A 10 -4.76 -26.46 -7.53
CA THR A 10 -6.02 -27.20 -7.66
C THR A 10 -6.68 -27.46 -6.32
N ALA A 11 -5.92 -27.79 -5.26
CA ALA A 11 -6.47 -27.98 -3.93
C ALA A 11 -7.00 -26.66 -3.32
N ARG A 12 -6.33 -25.53 -3.59
CA ARG A 12 -6.81 -24.19 -3.19
C ARG A 12 -8.13 -23.84 -3.86
N VAL A 13 -8.28 -24.10 -5.16
CA VAL A 13 -9.53 -23.90 -5.88
C VAL A 13 -10.66 -24.71 -5.24
N ALA A 14 -10.48 -26.01 -5.04
CA ALA A 14 -11.48 -26.86 -4.41
C ALA A 14 -11.87 -26.36 -2.99
N ALA A 15 -10.89 -25.95 -2.19
CA ALA A 15 -11.12 -25.39 -0.85
C ALA A 15 -11.94 -24.08 -0.89
N ALA A 16 -11.66 -23.19 -1.87
CA ALA A 16 -12.41 -21.95 -2.03
C ALA A 16 -13.87 -22.20 -2.38
N TYR A 17 -14.15 -23.12 -3.31
CA TYR A 17 -15.55 -23.47 -3.66
C TYR A 17 -16.28 -24.17 -2.52
N ALA A 18 -15.60 -25.03 -1.76
CA ALA A 18 -16.16 -25.60 -0.53
C ALA A 18 -16.49 -24.50 0.48
N ARG A 19 -15.60 -23.51 0.62
CA ARG A 19 -15.81 -22.36 1.52
C ARG A 19 -16.96 -21.46 1.06
N ILE A 20 -17.09 -21.19 -0.25
CA ILE A 20 -18.23 -20.46 -0.84
C ILE A 20 -19.56 -21.16 -0.48
N ALA A 21 -19.61 -22.48 -0.66
CA ALA A 21 -20.81 -23.25 -0.32
C ALA A 21 -21.11 -23.25 1.19
N GLU A 22 -20.09 -23.33 2.05
CA GLU A 22 -20.23 -23.32 3.51
C GLU A 22 -20.77 -21.99 4.04
N VAL A 23 -20.22 -20.85 3.56
CA VAL A 23 -20.58 -19.53 4.10
C VAL A 23 -21.92 -19.00 3.58
N ASP A 24 -22.35 -19.46 2.41
CA ASP A 24 -23.61 -19.08 1.75
C ASP A 24 -23.82 -17.55 1.71
N ARG A 25 -22.93 -16.87 0.99
CA ARG A 25 -22.91 -15.40 0.82
C ARG A 25 -22.95 -15.02 -0.65
N PRO A 26 -24.08 -15.34 -1.35
CA PRO A 26 -24.18 -15.06 -2.80
C PRO A 26 -24.03 -13.57 -3.14
N GLU A 27 -24.41 -12.67 -2.22
CA GLU A 27 -24.29 -11.22 -2.38
C GLU A 27 -22.85 -10.70 -2.51
N VAL A 28 -21.84 -11.53 -2.23
CA VAL A 28 -20.42 -11.18 -2.43
C VAL A 28 -20.05 -11.10 -3.91
N TRP A 29 -20.76 -11.85 -4.76
CA TRP A 29 -20.41 -12.05 -6.16
C TRP A 29 -21.42 -11.44 -7.12
N ILE A 30 -20.95 -10.85 -8.21
CA ILE A 30 -21.74 -10.53 -9.40
C ILE A 30 -21.57 -11.64 -10.45
N THR A 31 -20.31 -12.07 -10.66
CA THR A 31 -19.99 -13.19 -11.55
C THR A 31 -18.95 -14.08 -10.87
N LEU A 32 -19.30 -15.32 -10.60
CA LEU A 32 -18.39 -16.34 -10.11
C LEU A 32 -18.05 -17.27 -11.29
N ARG A 33 -16.78 -17.57 -11.52
CA ARG A 33 -16.35 -18.55 -12.54
C ARG A 33 -16.73 -19.95 -12.08
N SER A 34 -16.79 -20.90 -12.99
CA SER A 34 -17.04 -22.30 -12.61
C SER A 34 -15.79 -22.92 -11.96
N GLU A 35 -16.00 -23.80 -10.97
CA GLU A 35 -14.92 -24.54 -10.32
C GLU A 35 -14.10 -25.35 -11.34
N SER A 36 -14.76 -25.95 -12.34
CA SER A 36 -14.10 -26.78 -13.35
C SER A 36 -13.16 -26.00 -14.26
N GLU A 37 -13.54 -24.77 -14.67
CA GLU A 37 -12.68 -23.90 -15.47
C GLU A 37 -11.45 -23.48 -14.65
N LEU A 38 -11.66 -23.08 -13.41
CA LEU A 38 -10.57 -22.62 -12.57
C LEU A 38 -9.63 -23.76 -12.15
N ALA A 39 -10.16 -24.96 -11.92
CA ALA A 39 -9.35 -26.16 -11.66
C ALA A 39 -8.47 -26.54 -12.88
N ALA A 40 -8.97 -26.35 -14.10
CA ALA A 40 -8.19 -26.57 -15.32
C ALA A 40 -7.03 -25.56 -15.45
N GLU A 41 -7.27 -24.26 -15.14
CA GLU A 41 -6.21 -23.25 -15.10
C GLU A 41 -5.19 -23.55 -13.98
N ALA A 42 -5.64 -23.97 -12.81
CA ALA A 42 -4.78 -24.35 -11.70
C ALA A 42 -3.86 -25.52 -12.06
N ALA A 43 -4.39 -26.54 -12.74
CA ALA A 43 -3.60 -27.68 -13.22
C ALA A 43 -2.55 -27.27 -14.28
N GLU A 44 -2.88 -26.30 -15.16
CA GLU A 44 -1.91 -25.73 -16.10
C GLU A 44 -0.82 -24.97 -15.39
N LEU A 45 -1.18 -24.14 -14.39
CA LEU A 45 -0.24 -23.39 -13.56
C LEU A 45 0.73 -24.34 -12.83
N GLU A 46 0.24 -25.43 -12.26
CA GLU A 46 1.08 -26.46 -11.62
C GLU A 46 2.09 -27.09 -12.60
N ARG A 47 1.70 -27.31 -13.86
CA ARG A 47 2.63 -27.79 -14.90
C ARG A 47 3.74 -26.77 -15.21
N ARG A 48 3.41 -25.49 -15.27
CA ARG A 48 4.39 -24.39 -15.48
C ARG A 48 5.39 -24.33 -14.33
N ILE A 49 4.92 -24.43 -13.08
CA ILE A 49 5.77 -24.46 -11.89
C ILE A 49 6.69 -25.70 -11.90
N ALA A 50 6.14 -26.87 -12.23
CA ALA A 50 6.92 -28.10 -12.35
C ALA A 50 7.98 -28.04 -13.47
N ALA A 51 7.77 -27.19 -14.49
CA ALA A 51 8.74 -26.91 -15.55
C ALA A 51 9.80 -25.88 -15.12
N GLY A 52 9.78 -25.37 -13.89
CA GLY A 52 10.77 -24.46 -13.32
C GLY A 52 10.41 -22.98 -13.45
N GLU A 53 9.18 -22.60 -13.77
CA GLU A 53 8.77 -21.21 -13.80
C GLU A 53 8.59 -20.68 -12.36
N GLU A 54 9.27 -19.57 -12.04
CA GLU A 54 9.14 -18.89 -10.75
C GLU A 54 8.02 -17.86 -10.80
N LEU A 55 6.95 -18.10 -10.06
CA LEU A 55 5.76 -17.27 -10.03
C LEU A 55 5.46 -16.84 -8.58
N PRO A 56 5.66 -15.57 -8.22
CA PRO A 56 5.59 -15.11 -6.83
C PRO A 56 4.19 -15.19 -6.20
N LEU A 57 3.12 -15.29 -7.02
CA LEU A 57 1.73 -15.41 -6.57
C LEU A 57 1.11 -16.76 -6.98
N ALA A 58 1.96 -17.77 -7.21
CA ALA A 58 1.54 -19.07 -7.73
C ALA A 58 0.37 -19.70 -6.95
N GLY A 59 -0.76 -19.87 -7.65
CA GLY A 59 -1.97 -20.51 -7.12
C GLY A 59 -2.76 -19.69 -6.09
N LEU A 60 -2.39 -18.43 -5.82
CA LEU A 60 -3.20 -17.55 -4.99
C LEU A 60 -4.48 -17.13 -5.71
N LEU A 61 -5.58 -17.16 -4.97
CA LEU A 61 -6.90 -16.86 -5.48
C LEU A 61 -7.23 -15.38 -5.31
N VAL A 62 -7.65 -14.73 -6.42
CA VAL A 62 -7.94 -13.30 -6.47
C VAL A 62 -9.41 -13.06 -6.80
N ALA A 63 -10.10 -12.28 -5.95
CA ALA A 63 -11.41 -11.73 -6.22
C ALA A 63 -11.27 -10.31 -6.82
N VAL A 64 -11.99 -9.99 -7.90
CA VAL A 64 -11.83 -8.72 -8.61
C VAL A 64 -13.14 -7.93 -8.58
N LYS A 65 -13.09 -6.68 -8.08
CA LYS A 65 -14.25 -5.77 -8.05
C LYS A 65 -14.84 -5.57 -9.44
N ASP A 66 -16.15 -5.57 -9.56
CA ASP A 66 -16.82 -5.63 -10.86
C ASP A 66 -16.81 -4.32 -11.67
N ASN A 67 -16.12 -3.29 -11.22
CA ASN A 67 -15.76 -2.15 -12.05
C ASN A 67 -14.34 -2.28 -12.66
N VAL A 68 -13.68 -3.43 -12.52
CA VAL A 68 -12.33 -3.72 -13.05
C VAL A 68 -12.45 -4.84 -14.08
N ASP A 69 -11.94 -4.63 -15.27
CA ASP A 69 -12.05 -5.53 -16.40
C ASP A 69 -11.22 -6.81 -16.21
N VAL A 70 -11.84 -7.94 -16.54
CA VAL A 70 -11.20 -9.25 -16.67
C VAL A 70 -11.64 -9.85 -18.00
N ALA A 71 -10.73 -10.08 -18.91
CA ALA A 71 -11.06 -10.62 -20.25
C ALA A 71 -11.91 -11.88 -20.16
N GLY A 72 -12.97 -11.93 -20.96
CA GLY A 72 -13.92 -13.05 -20.99
C GLY A 72 -15.00 -13.00 -19.90
N LEU A 73 -14.92 -12.08 -18.92
CA LEU A 73 -15.97 -11.86 -17.94
C LEU A 73 -16.70 -10.53 -18.20
N PRO A 74 -18.01 -10.43 -17.87
CA PRO A 74 -18.71 -9.16 -17.97
C PRO A 74 -18.21 -8.17 -16.92
N THR A 75 -18.25 -6.88 -17.26
CA THR A 75 -18.09 -5.78 -16.32
C THR A 75 -19.40 -5.01 -16.27
N THR A 76 -20.02 -4.92 -15.07
CA THR A 76 -21.33 -4.29 -14.88
C THR A 76 -21.28 -3.05 -14.00
N ALA A 77 -20.21 -2.83 -13.23
CA ALA A 77 -20.11 -1.81 -12.20
C ALA A 77 -21.32 -1.82 -11.22
N ALA A 78 -21.87 -3.01 -10.92
CA ALA A 78 -23.10 -3.28 -10.18
C ALA A 78 -24.37 -2.67 -10.82
N CYS A 79 -24.40 -2.48 -12.13
CA CYS A 79 -25.59 -2.12 -12.88
C CYS A 79 -25.77 -3.08 -14.06
N PRO A 80 -26.79 -4.00 -14.04
CA PRO A 80 -26.94 -5.01 -15.07
C PRO A 80 -27.06 -4.46 -16.49
N GLU A 81 -27.71 -3.31 -16.65
CA GLU A 81 -27.93 -2.69 -17.96
C GLU A 81 -26.68 -1.96 -18.48
N PHE A 82 -25.68 -1.71 -17.63
CA PHE A 82 -24.38 -1.17 -18.02
C PHE A 82 -23.43 -2.25 -18.56
N ALA A 83 -23.76 -3.53 -18.37
CA ALA A 83 -22.90 -4.65 -18.68
C ALA A 83 -22.29 -4.62 -20.09
N TYR A 84 -20.99 -4.85 -20.17
CA TYR A 84 -20.26 -5.11 -21.41
C TYR A 84 -19.28 -6.26 -21.24
N PRO A 85 -18.98 -7.04 -22.29
CA PRO A 85 -17.94 -8.04 -22.24
C PRO A 85 -16.56 -7.36 -22.27
N ALA A 86 -15.74 -7.61 -21.25
CA ALA A 86 -14.37 -7.11 -21.25
C ALA A 86 -13.53 -7.90 -22.26
N THR A 87 -12.91 -7.22 -23.21
CA THR A 87 -12.05 -7.83 -24.25
C THR A 87 -10.60 -7.93 -23.82
N GLU A 88 -10.19 -7.10 -22.84
CA GLU A 88 -8.87 -7.08 -22.24
C GLU A 88 -8.97 -7.15 -20.71
N THR A 89 -7.93 -7.66 -20.07
CA THR A 89 -7.82 -7.62 -18.62
C THR A 89 -7.15 -6.31 -18.19
N ALA A 90 -7.69 -5.67 -17.17
CA ALA A 90 -7.12 -4.47 -16.56
C ALA A 90 -5.64 -4.68 -16.20
N ALA A 91 -4.81 -3.65 -16.44
CA ALA A 91 -3.35 -3.75 -16.31
C ALA A 91 -2.91 -4.32 -14.95
N ALA A 92 -3.51 -3.88 -13.86
CA ALA A 92 -3.21 -4.35 -12.51
C ALA A 92 -3.51 -5.85 -12.34
N VAL A 93 -4.68 -6.31 -12.80
CA VAL A 93 -5.08 -7.72 -12.73
C VAL A 93 -4.22 -8.60 -13.64
N ALA A 94 -3.90 -8.13 -14.85
CA ALA A 94 -3.05 -8.86 -15.79
C ALA A 94 -1.66 -9.16 -15.21
N ARG A 95 -1.08 -8.22 -14.43
CA ARG A 95 0.20 -8.42 -13.73
C ARG A 95 0.10 -9.49 -12.64
N LEU A 96 -1.00 -9.54 -11.87
CA LEU A 96 -1.21 -10.58 -10.87
C LEU A 96 -1.37 -11.97 -11.53
N VAL A 97 -2.11 -12.05 -12.62
CA VAL A 97 -2.28 -13.30 -13.39
C VAL A 97 -0.95 -13.75 -13.99
N ALA A 98 -0.16 -12.83 -14.54
CA ALA A 98 1.18 -13.11 -15.03
C ALA A 98 2.12 -13.62 -13.92
N ALA A 99 1.93 -13.19 -12.68
CA ALA A 99 2.65 -13.65 -11.50
C ALA A 99 2.12 -14.98 -10.93
N GLY A 100 1.12 -15.61 -11.56
CA GLY A 100 0.59 -16.92 -11.20
C GLY A 100 -0.69 -16.90 -10.36
N ALA A 101 -1.32 -15.74 -10.15
CA ALA A 101 -2.60 -15.67 -9.45
C ALA A 101 -3.76 -16.14 -10.33
N LEU A 102 -4.81 -16.70 -9.71
CA LEU A 102 -6.00 -17.23 -10.35
C LEU A 102 -7.23 -16.37 -9.98
N VAL A 103 -7.93 -15.84 -10.98
CA VAL A 103 -9.12 -15.00 -10.76
C VAL A 103 -10.35 -15.85 -10.50
N LEU A 104 -10.92 -15.78 -9.27
CA LEU A 104 -12.16 -16.46 -8.87
C LEU A 104 -13.40 -15.91 -9.58
N GLY A 105 -13.48 -14.60 -9.74
CA GLY A 105 -14.65 -13.94 -10.30
C GLY A 105 -14.70 -12.45 -10.00
N LYS A 106 -15.88 -11.86 -10.30
CA LYS A 106 -16.18 -10.43 -10.15
C LYS A 106 -17.05 -10.20 -8.92
N THR A 107 -16.60 -9.34 -8.03
CA THR A 107 -17.24 -9.08 -6.74
C THR A 107 -18.20 -7.89 -6.79
N ASN A 108 -19.20 -7.94 -5.92
CA ASN A 108 -20.19 -6.88 -5.74
C ASN A 108 -19.57 -5.59 -5.16
N LEU A 109 -20.23 -4.47 -5.42
CA LEU A 109 -19.78 -3.13 -5.03
C LEU A 109 -20.97 -2.16 -4.87
N ASP A 110 -20.79 -1.03 -4.20
CA ASP A 110 -21.70 0.11 -4.38
C ASP A 110 -21.63 0.57 -5.84
N GLN A 111 -22.77 0.69 -6.49
CA GLN A 111 -22.93 0.93 -7.93
C GLN A 111 -22.07 2.11 -8.41
N PHE A 112 -21.36 1.93 -9.54
CA PHE A 112 -20.40 2.87 -10.10
C PHE A 112 -19.37 3.39 -9.08
N ALA A 113 -18.97 2.53 -8.12
CA ALA A 113 -18.08 2.87 -7.01
C ALA A 113 -18.51 4.12 -6.22
N THR A 114 -19.84 4.38 -6.15
CA THR A 114 -20.43 5.56 -5.51
C THR A 114 -21.06 5.21 -4.18
N GLY A 115 -20.22 5.07 -3.15
CA GLY A 115 -20.63 4.77 -1.77
C GLY A 115 -19.48 4.25 -0.92
N LEU A 116 -19.73 4.17 0.40
CA LEU A 116 -18.84 3.60 1.41
C LEU A 116 -19.58 2.57 2.30
N VAL A 117 -20.78 2.16 1.90
CA VAL A 117 -21.70 1.37 2.72
C VAL A 117 -21.81 -0.10 2.29
N GLY A 118 -21.60 -0.41 1.00
CA GLY A 118 -21.75 -1.77 0.46
C GLY A 118 -23.19 -2.24 0.31
N THR A 119 -24.16 -1.30 0.30
CA THR A 119 -25.59 -1.59 0.22
C THR A 119 -26.26 -1.10 -1.06
N ARG A 120 -25.54 -0.35 -1.90
CA ARG A 120 -26.06 0.29 -3.12
C ARG A 120 -25.85 -0.60 -4.34
N SER A 121 -26.52 -1.75 -4.35
CA SER A 121 -26.38 -2.73 -5.44
C SER A 121 -27.65 -3.54 -5.65
N PRO A 122 -28.13 -3.74 -6.89
CA PRO A 122 -29.25 -4.61 -7.18
C PRO A 122 -28.94 -6.09 -6.96
N TYR A 123 -27.66 -6.47 -6.83
CA TYR A 123 -27.24 -7.83 -6.48
C TYR A 123 -27.32 -8.12 -4.98
N GLY A 124 -27.80 -7.17 -4.18
CA GLY A 124 -28.00 -7.26 -2.73
C GLY A 124 -26.94 -6.50 -1.94
N ALA A 125 -27.29 -6.14 -0.70
CA ALA A 125 -26.36 -5.53 0.24
C ALA A 125 -25.36 -6.58 0.73
N VAL A 126 -24.06 -6.27 0.64
CA VAL A 126 -23.02 -7.17 1.15
C VAL A 126 -22.93 -7.05 2.66
N ARG A 127 -23.19 -8.17 3.35
CA ARG A 127 -23.12 -8.27 4.81
C ARG A 127 -21.67 -8.36 5.28
N ASN A 128 -21.39 -7.81 6.47
CA ASN A 128 -20.07 -8.01 7.09
C ASN A 128 -19.75 -9.51 7.27
N ALA A 129 -18.50 -9.90 7.10
CA ALA A 129 -18.09 -11.31 7.19
C ALA A 129 -18.28 -11.91 8.58
N LEU A 130 -18.01 -11.13 9.63
CA LEU A 130 -18.06 -11.57 11.04
C LEU A 130 -19.39 -11.24 11.72
N TYR A 131 -20.01 -10.12 11.33
CA TYR A 131 -21.23 -9.57 11.93
C TYR A 131 -22.26 -9.30 10.83
N PRO A 132 -23.07 -10.32 10.42
CA PRO A 132 -23.94 -10.23 9.25
C PRO A 132 -25.02 -9.15 9.30
N GLU A 133 -25.36 -8.64 10.49
CA GLU A 133 -26.26 -7.51 10.70
C GLU A 133 -25.64 -6.15 10.40
N LEU A 134 -24.30 -6.07 10.37
CA LEU A 134 -23.56 -4.86 10.08
C LEU A 134 -23.17 -4.78 8.59
N ILE A 135 -22.88 -3.56 8.12
CA ILE A 135 -22.41 -3.34 6.76
C ILE A 135 -20.99 -3.89 6.53
N SER A 136 -20.71 -4.29 5.31
CA SER A 136 -19.34 -4.61 4.85
C SER A 136 -18.43 -3.40 4.70
N GLY A 137 -19.03 -2.19 4.65
CA GLY A 137 -18.39 -1.04 4.05
C GLY A 137 -18.30 -1.16 2.52
N GLY A 138 -17.98 -0.06 1.86
CA GLY A 138 -17.95 0.04 0.41
C GLY A 138 -16.95 1.09 -0.08
N SER A 139 -16.91 1.26 -1.38
CA SER A 139 -17.67 0.58 -2.43
C SER A 139 -17.13 -0.82 -2.77
N SER A 140 -15.93 -1.23 -2.35
CA SER A 140 -15.33 -2.55 -2.64
C SER A 140 -15.83 -3.64 -1.67
N SER A 141 -17.15 -3.71 -1.46
CA SER A 141 -17.82 -4.50 -0.44
C SER A 141 -17.57 -6.01 -0.59
N GLY A 142 -17.84 -6.57 -1.76
CA GLY A 142 -17.64 -7.99 -2.04
C GLY A 142 -16.17 -8.40 -2.02
N SER A 143 -15.26 -7.50 -2.46
CA SER A 143 -13.82 -7.75 -2.44
C SER A 143 -13.29 -7.94 -1.02
N ALA A 144 -13.61 -7.02 -0.11
CA ALA A 144 -13.18 -7.14 1.28
C ALA A 144 -13.84 -8.34 1.98
N ALA A 145 -15.14 -8.58 1.72
CA ALA A 145 -15.85 -9.72 2.29
C ALA A 145 -15.28 -11.06 1.82
N ALA A 146 -14.90 -11.20 0.54
CA ALA A 146 -14.30 -12.43 0.00
C ALA A 146 -12.99 -12.81 0.72
N VAL A 147 -12.16 -11.83 1.04
CA VAL A 147 -10.92 -12.03 1.82
C VAL A 147 -11.26 -12.36 3.28
N ALA A 148 -12.11 -11.58 3.92
CA ALA A 148 -12.43 -11.76 5.33
C ALA A 148 -13.18 -13.07 5.61
N LEU A 149 -13.93 -13.60 4.65
CA LEU A 149 -14.57 -14.92 4.70
C LEU A 149 -13.59 -16.06 4.46
N GLY A 150 -12.34 -15.79 4.07
CA GLY A 150 -11.35 -16.82 3.73
C GLY A 150 -11.64 -17.55 2.42
N ILE A 151 -12.35 -16.90 1.48
CA ILE A 151 -12.64 -17.44 0.15
C ILE A 151 -11.49 -17.12 -0.83
N ALA A 152 -11.01 -15.90 -0.81
CA ALA A 152 -9.91 -15.42 -1.64
C ALA A 152 -8.71 -15.06 -0.77
N ASP A 153 -7.49 -15.32 -1.27
CA ASP A 153 -6.25 -14.89 -0.62
C ASP A 153 -6.07 -13.38 -0.76
N LEU A 154 -6.42 -12.85 -1.93
CA LEU A 154 -6.32 -11.46 -2.32
C LEU A 154 -7.63 -10.97 -2.92
N ALA A 155 -7.89 -9.68 -2.84
CA ALA A 155 -8.92 -9.07 -3.65
C ALA A 155 -8.50 -7.71 -4.19
N ILE A 156 -8.96 -7.39 -5.40
CA ILE A 156 -8.77 -6.09 -6.03
C ILE A 156 -10.02 -5.25 -5.84
N GLY A 157 -9.81 -4.01 -5.40
CA GLY A 157 -10.81 -2.97 -5.31
C GLY A 157 -10.37 -1.69 -5.98
N THR A 158 -11.17 -0.65 -5.80
CA THR A 158 -10.85 0.73 -6.18
C THR A 158 -11.13 1.66 -5.01
N ASP A 159 -10.43 2.76 -4.93
CA ASP A 159 -10.58 3.77 -3.87
C ASP A 159 -10.56 5.17 -4.47
N THR A 160 -11.66 5.89 -4.34
CA THR A 160 -11.80 7.30 -4.71
C THR A 160 -12.00 8.14 -3.45
N ALA A 161 -12.76 7.58 -2.49
CA ALA A 161 -13.21 8.25 -1.27
C ALA A 161 -12.83 7.49 0.01
N GLY A 162 -12.24 6.30 -0.12
CA GLY A 162 -11.99 5.40 1.00
C GLY A 162 -12.41 3.95 0.72
N SER A 163 -12.83 3.65 -0.51
CA SER A 163 -13.42 2.35 -0.87
C SER A 163 -12.44 1.16 -0.85
N GLY A 164 -11.14 1.41 -0.71
CA GLY A 164 -10.11 0.38 -0.44
C GLY A 164 -9.74 0.30 1.04
N ARG A 165 -10.13 1.28 1.86
CA ARG A 165 -9.74 1.42 3.26
C ARG A 165 -10.89 1.15 4.23
N VAL A 166 -12.05 1.75 4.00
CA VAL A 166 -13.24 1.57 4.86
C VAL A 166 -13.67 0.09 4.95
N PRO A 167 -13.84 -0.66 3.83
CA PRO A 167 -14.19 -2.08 3.93
C PRO A 167 -13.10 -2.91 4.61
N ALA A 168 -11.82 -2.59 4.41
CA ALA A 168 -10.72 -3.26 5.11
C ALA A 168 -10.82 -3.08 6.63
N ALA A 169 -11.05 -1.83 7.07
CA ALA A 169 -11.18 -1.47 8.48
C ALA A 169 -12.35 -2.19 9.16
N LEU A 170 -13.51 -2.26 8.50
CA LEU A 170 -14.72 -2.89 9.04
C LEU A 170 -14.65 -4.43 9.05
N HIS A 171 -13.72 -5.03 8.31
CA HIS A 171 -13.47 -6.47 8.31
C HIS A 171 -12.24 -6.89 9.11
N GLY A 172 -11.44 -5.94 9.61
CA GLY A 172 -10.20 -6.25 10.31
C GLY A 172 -9.12 -6.87 9.41
N ILE A 173 -9.07 -6.48 8.14
CA ILE A 173 -8.08 -6.91 7.16
C ILE A 173 -7.22 -5.73 6.69
N VAL A 174 -6.20 -6.00 5.87
CA VAL A 174 -5.32 -4.97 5.30
C VAL A 174 -5.91 -4.43 4.00
N GLY A 175 -5.86 -3.09 3.83
CA GLY A 175 -6.21 -2.40 2.59
C GLY A 175 -5.11 -1.42 2.19
N ILE A 176 -4.53 -1.56 0.99
CA ILE A 176 -3.49 -0.66 0.49
C ILE A 176 -4.06 0.22 -0.62
N LYS A 177 -4.06 1.53 -0.38
CA LYS A 177 -4.25 2.56 -1.37
C LYS A 177 -2.89 3.21 -1.65
N ALA A 178 -2.22 2.76 -2.70
CA ALA A 178 -0.95 3.35 -3.12
C ALA A 178 -1.12 4.81 -3.59
N SER A 179 -0.02 5.53 -3.77
CA SER A 179 0.00 6.83 -4.44
C SER A 179 -0.73 6.75 -5.79
N LEU A 180 -1.47 7.80 -6.15
CA LEU A 180 -2.25 7.81 -7.39
C LEU A 180 -1.36 7.45 -8.59
N GLY A 181 -1.85 6.60 -9.47
CA GLY A 181 -1.19 6.20 -10.71
C GLY A 181 0.01 5.24 -10.56
N VAL A 182 0.48 4.93 -9.34
CA VAL A 182 1.53 3.92 -9.15
C VAL A 182 1.05 2.53 -9.55
N ILE A 183 -0.19 2.21 -9.24
CA ILE A 183 -0.90 1.06 -9.81
C ILE A 183 -1.80 1.61 -10.91
N PRO A 184 -1.61 1.21 -12.19
CA PRO A 184 -2.35 1.75 -13.30
C PRO A 184 -3.84 1.39 -13.24
N ALA A 185 -4.69 2.33 -13.64
CA ALA A 185 -6.15 2.19 -13.68
C ALA A 185 -6.70 1.87 -15.08
N HIS A 186 -5.85 1.51 -16.06
CA HIS A 186 -6.32 1.05 -17.36
C HIS A 186 -7.20 -0.21 -17.20
N GLY A 187 -8.39 -0.20 -17.80
CA GLY A 187 -9.39 -1.27 -17.67
C GLY A 187 -10.24 -1.16 -16.39
N VAL A 188 -10.33 0.04 -15.80
CA VAL A 188 -11.23 0.34 -14.68
C VAL A 188 -12.34 1.28 -15.14
N VAL A 189 -13.61 0.96 -14.85
CA VAL A 189 -14.73 1.90 -14.98
C VAL A 189 -14.54 2.97 -13.92
N PRO A 190 -14.29 4.24 -14.30
CA PRO A 190 -13.92 5.26 -13.34
C PRO A 190 -15.11 5.75 -12.52
N ALA A 191 -14.82 6.18 -11.29
CA ALA A 191 -15.70 7.02 -10.49
C ALA A 191 -15.27 8.49 -10.61
N CYS A 192 -14.03 8.80 -10.27
CA CYS A 192 -13.38 10.10 -10.50
C CYS A 192 -11.99 9.81 -11.08
N ALA A 193 -11.85 9.89 -12.39
CA ALA A 193 -10.68 9.37 -13.11
C ALA A 193 -9.33 9.93 -12.62
N ASP A 194 -9.29 11.19 -12.17
CA ASP A 194 -8.09 11.85 -11.67
C ASP A 194 -7.76 11.49 -10.20
N TYR A 195 -8.72 10.85 -9.49
CA TYR A 195 -8.60 10.53 -8.05
C TYR A 195 -8.81 9.04 -7.74
N ASP A 196 -9.09 8.23 -8.74
CA ASP A 196 -9.25 6.78 -8.55
C ASP A 196 -7.90 6.10 -8.32
N ALA A 197 -7.85 5.20 -7.36
CA ALA A 197 -6.73 4.30 -7.15
C ALA A 197 -7.20 2.84 -7.20
N VAL A 198 -6.45 1.97 -7.88
CA VAL A 198 -6.61 0.52 -7.73
C VAL A 198 -6.02 0.11 -6.39
N THR A 199 -6.76 -0.72 -5.64
CA THR A 199 -6.40 -1.12 -4.28
C THR A 199 -6.38 -2.63 -4.14
N VAL A 200 -5.66 -3.11 -3.12
CA VAL A 200 -5.61 -4.52 -2.77
C VAL A 200 -6.08 -4.75 -1.35
N PHE A 201 -6.77 -5.87 -1.15
CA PHE A 201 -7.13 -6.41 0.16
C PHE A 201 -6.42 -7.74 0.36
N ALA A 202 -5.91 -7.97 1.57
CA ALA A 202 -5.40 -9.25 2.03
C ALA A 202 -5.58 -9.39 3.55
N ALA A 203 -5.50 -10.62 4.05
CA ALA A 203 -5.59 -10.87 5.49
C ALA A 203 -4.38 -10.34 6.26
N ASP A 204 -3.21 -10.29 5.64
CA ASP A 204 -1.96 -9.83 6.22
C ASP A 204 -1.23 -8.81 5.35
N LEU A 205 -0.29 -8.08 5.99
CA LEU A 205 0.43 -6.98 5.34
C LEU A 205 1.43 -7.47 4.29
N ASP A 206 2.10 -8.59 4.50
CA ASP A 206 3.13 -9.11 3.59
C ASP A 206 2.51 -9.49 2.25
N LEU A 207 1.40 -10.21 2.28
CA LEU A 207 0.67 -10.59 1.08
C LEU A 207 0.08 -9.37 0.36
N ALA A 208 -0.51 -8.41 1.10
CA ALA A 208 -1.03 -7.18 0.53
C ALA A 208 0.06 -6.37 -0.20
N VAL A 209 1.24 -6.24 0.42
CA VAL A 209 2.39 -5.53 -0.17
C VAL A 209 2.95 -6.27 -1.37
N THR A 210 3.04 -7.60 -1.31
CA THR A 210 3.50 -8.41 -2.45
C THR A 210 2.59 -8.23 -3.67
N ALA A 211 1.27 -8.22 -3.47
CA ALA A 211 0.31 -7.97 -4.54
C ALA A 211 0.39 -6.52 -5.06
N ALA A 212 0.45 -5.52 -4.16
CA ALA A 212 0.59 -4.11 -4.54
C ALA A 212 1.86 -3.86 -5.35
N ARG A 213 2.99 -4.43 -4.93
CA ARG A 213 4.27 -4.39 -5.63
C ARG A 213 4.20 -5.02 -7.02
N THR A 214 3.55 -6.18 -7.14
CA THR A 214 3.34 -6.87 -8.43
C THR A 214 2.51 -6.03 -9.38
N MET A 215 1.49 -5.32 -8.89
CA MET A 215 0.65 -4.44 -9.69
C MET A 215 1.32 -3.11 -10.06
N ALA A 216 2.31 -2.64 -9.29
CA ALA A 216 2.93 -1.33 -9.43
C ALA A 216 3.73 -1.19 -10.74
N GLY A 217 3.85 0.06 -11.19
CA GLY A 217 4.62 0.46 -12.35
C GLY A 217 3.76 1.05 -13.47
N PRO A 218 4.34 1.91 -14.33
CA PRO A 218 3.60 2.62 -15.37
C PRO A 218 3.03 1.67 -16.44
N ASP A 219 1.92 2.10 -17.04
CA ASP A 219 1.32 1.48 -18.23
C ASP A 219 1.04 2.58 -19.25
N ALA A 220 1.54 2.41 -20.49
CA ALA A 220 1.41 3.43 -21.53
C ALA A 220 -0.03 3.70 -21.97
N ARG A 221 -0.98 2.80 -21.67
CA ARG A 221 -2.40 2.94 -21.95
C ARG A 221 -3.13 3.79 -20.89
N ASP A 222 -2.51 4.00 -19.73
CA ASP A 222 -3.04 4.85 -18.67
C ASP A 222 -2.26 6.18 -18.60
N PRO A 223 -2.83 7.29 -19.07
CA PRO A 223 -2.15 8.59 -19.07
C PRO A 223 -1.90 9.15 -17.66
N ARG A 224 -2.51 8.55 -16.63
CA ARG A 224 -2.36 8.92 -15.22
C ARG A 224 -1.36 8.04 -14.50
N SER A 225 -0.85 6.97 -15.13
CA SER A 225 0.09 6.07 -14.47
C SER A 225 1.44 6.74 -14.24
N ARG A 226 2.05 6.44 -13.08
CA ARG A 226 3.30 7.06 -12.62
C ARG A 226 4.30 6.00 -12.18
N ALA A 227 5.57 6.24 -12.47
CA ALA A 227 6.66 5.45 -11.91
C ALA A 227 7.03 5.95 -10.51
N TRP A 228 7.66 5.07 -9.70
CA TRP A 228 8.33 5.52 -8.49
C TRP A 228 9.41 6.55 -8.82
N PRO A 229 9.51 7.66 -8.08
CA PRO A 229 10.59 8.62 -8.28
C PRO A 229 11.94 8.01 -7.91
N ALA A 230 12.99 8.50 -8.57
CA ALA A 230 14.35 7.97 -8.38
C ALA A 230 14.87 8.16 -6.94
N ASP A 231 14.25 8.99 -6.14
CA ASP A 231 14.63 9.29 -4.75
C ASP A 231 13.57 8.84 -3.71
N ALA A 232 12.69 7.90 -4.09
CA ALA A 232 11.73 7.32 -3.16
C ALA A 232 12.44 6.76 -1.92
N ARG A 233 11.91 7.05 -0.74
CA ARG A 233 12.44 6.49 0.52
C ARG A 233 12.08 5.01 0.61
N LEU A 234 13.03 4.19 1.03
CA LEU A 234 12.89 2.73 1.11
C LEU A 234 12.67 2.22 2.54
N ALA A 235 12.77 3.10 3.53
CA ALA A 235 12.50 2.78 4.93
C ALA A 235 12.04 4.01 5.71
N ALA A 236 11.19 3.79 6.71
CA ALA A 236 10.94 4.75 7.78
C ALA A 236 12.16 4.87 8.70
N ALA A 237 12.25 5.99 9.41
CA ALA A 237 13.29 6.18 10.41
C ALA A 237 13.18 5.12 11.53
N PRO A 238 14.28 4.72 12.18
CA PRO A 238 14.25 3.78 13.31
C PRO A 238 13.39 4.27 14.48
N ARG A 239 13.35 5.58 14.67
CA ARG A 239 12.49 6.28 15.64
C ARG A 239 11.55 7.23 14.88
N PRO A 240 10.46 6.71 14.29
CA PRO A 240 9.60 7.52 13.47
C PRO A 240 8.81 8.53 14.31
N LYS A 241 8.49 9.67 13.68
CA LYS A 241 7.58 10.68 14.20
C LYS A 241 6.24 10.54 13.50
N VAL A 242 5.20 10.24 14.25
CA VAL A 242 3.85 10.04 13.72
C VAL A 242 2.93 11.13 14.22
N ALA A 243 2.26 11.80 13.30
CA ALA A 243 1.19 12.73 13.62
C ALA A 243 -0.11 11.98 13.92
N ILE A 244 -0.94 12.50 14.82
CA ILE A 244 -2.31 12.08 15.09
C ILE A 244 -3.24 13.29 15.17
N PRO A 245 -4.56 13.12 14.95
CA PRO A 245 -5.53 14.20 15.15
C PRO A 245 -5.58 14.69 16.60
N ARG A 246 -5.88 15.97 16.79
CA ARG A 246 -6.28 16.51 18.10
C ARG A 246 -7.60 15.88 18.55
N PRO A 247 -7.92 15.91 19.88
CA PRO A 247 -9.19 15.41 20.41
C PRO A 247 -10.44 16.03 19.76
N GLU A 248 -10.36 17.32 19.39
CA GLU A 248 -11.45 18.06 18.73
C GLU A 248 -11.77 17.48 17.35
N ASP A 249 -10.74 17.07 16.61
CA ASP A 249 -10.86 16.50 15.27
C ASP A 249 -11.39 15.04 15.30
N LEU A 250 -11.39 14.40 16.47
CA LEU A 250 -11.93 13.06 16.72
C LEU A 250 -13.39 13.05 17.20
N THR A 251 -14.05 14.23 17.26
CA THR A 251 -15.45 14.36 17.70
C THR A 251 -16.42 13.48 16.89
N PRO A 252 -16.23 13.25 15.56
CA PRO A 252 -17.10 12.40 14.77
C PRO A 252 -17.07 10.92 15.14
N LEU A 253 -16.04 10.44 15.86
CA LEU A 253 -15.94 9.03 16.26
C LEU A 253 -17.02 8.63 17.25
N SER A 254 -17.57 7.43 17.08
CA SER A 254 -18.33 6.79 18.15
C SER A 254 -17.47 6.63 19.42
N PRO A 255 -18.06 6.60 20.62
CA PRO A 255 -17.29 6.43 21.86
C PRO A 255 -16.39 5.18 21.86
N ALA A 256 -16.90 4.06 21.30
CA ALA A 256 -16.16 2.80 21.21
C ALA A 256 -14.94 2.92 20.28
N TYR A 257 -15.11 3.59 19.14
CA TYR A 257 -14.03 3.82 18.17
C TYR A 257 -12.98 4.81 18.70
N ARG A 258 -13.42 5.82 19.46
CA ARG A 258 -12.49 6.76 20.12
C ARG A 258 -11.59 6.06 21.13
N GLN A 259 -12.15 5.14 21.94
CA GLN A 259 -11.37 4.35 22.88
C GLN A 259 -10.39 3.43 22.13
N ALA A 260 -10.85 2.69 21.10
CA ALA A 260 -10.01 1.82 20.30
C ALA A 260 -8.87 2.58 19.60
N PHE A 261 -9.10 3.82 19.14
CA PHE A 261 -8.04 4.68 18.60
C PHE A 261 -7.02 5.06 19.68
N THR A 262 -7.49 5.43 20.88
CA THR A 262 -6.60 5.74 22.01
C THR A 262 -5.71 4.55 22.37
N ASP A 263 -6.26 3.34 22.41
CA ASP A 263 -5.52 2.10 22.71
C ASP A 263 -4.50 1.77 21.61
N THR A 264 -4.88 1.99 20.35
CA THR A 264 -3.97 1.81 19.20
C THR A 264 -2.78 2.79 19.26
N VAL A 265 -3.04 4.06 19.60
CA VAL A 265 -1.99 5.07 19.78
C VAL A 265 -1.05 4.71 20.94
N ALA A 266 -1.58 4.17 22.05
CA ALA A 266 -0.78 3.70 23.16
C ALA A 266 0.18 2.59 22.72
N THR A 267 -0.27 1.62 21.92
CA THR A 267 0.58 0.56 21.37
C THR A 267 1.77 1.11 20.60
N LEU A 268 1.58 2.14 19.75
CA LEU A 268 2.70 2.78 19.04
C LEU A 268 3.67 3.47 19.97
N ARG A 269 3.17 4.17 21.00
CA ARG A 269 4.04 4.82 22.00
C ARG A 269 4.90 3.83 22.76
N ASP A 270 4.33 2.68 23.12
CA ASP A 270 5.04 1.60 23.82
C ASP A 270 6.15 0.98 22.94
N GLN A 271 6.02 1.06 21.63
CA GLN A 271 7.04 0.68 20.65
C GLN A 271 8.10 1.76 20.38
N GLY A 272 8.06 2.87 21.12
CA GLY A 272 9.03 3.96 20.99
C GLY A 272 8.81 4.91 19.81
N VAL A 273 7.60 4.93 19.24
CA VAL A 273 7.19 5.89 18.20
C VAL A 273 6.90 7.23 18.87
N ALA A 274 7.48 8.32 18.35
CA ALA A 274 7.18 9.67 18.79
C ALA A 274 5.84 10.13 18.18
N VAL A 275 4.81 10.27 19.02
CA VAL A 275 3.45 10.61 18.57
C VAL A 275 3.12 12.05 18.94
N HIS A 276 2.68 12.85 17.97
CA HIS A 276 2.36 14.28 18.12
C HIS A 276 0.94 14.57 17.63
N GLU A 277 0.18 15.31 18.42
CA GLU A 277 -1.14 15.82 18.02
C GLU A 277 -0.99 17.02 17.08
N ILE A 278 -1.73 17.02 15.98
CA ILE A 278 -1.77 18.11 15.00
C ILE A 278 -3.21 18.47 14.62
N ASP A 279 -3.39 19.70 14.16
CA ASP A 279 -4.66 20.17 13.59
C ASP A 279 -4.86 19.61 12.19
N ILE A 280 -5.82 18.68 12.01
CA ILE A 280 -6.15 18.13 10.70
C ILE A 280 -7.37 18.80 10.05
N SER A 281 -7.91 19.88 10.64
CA SER A 281 -9.08 20.57 10.06
C SER A 281 -8.88 20.97 8.59
N PRO A 282 -7.68 21.39 8.11
CA PRO A 282 -7.49 21.67 6.68
C PRO A 282 -7.68 20.45 5.78
N LEU A 283 -7.37 19.24 6.27
CA LEU A 283 -7.60 17.99 5.53
C LEU A 283 -9.09 17.65 5.51
N LEU A 284 -9.79 17.82 6.64
CA LEU A 284 -11.23 17.60 6.76
C LEU A 284 -12.04 18.58 5.89
N ASP A 285 -11.59 19.82 5.75
CA ASP A 285 -12.21 20.81 4.85
C ASP A 285 -12.04 20.42 3.38
N ALA A 286 -10.84 19.95 2.99
CA ALA A 286 -10.60 19.43 1.65
C ALA A 286 -11.47 18.19 1.33
N ALA A 287 -11.76 17.34 2.32
CA ALA A 287 -12.60 16.16 2.15
C ALA A 287 -14.02 16.48 1.65
N ARG A 288 -14.54 17.66 1.98
CA ARG A 288 -15.90 18.11 1.56
C ARG A 288 -16.00 18.32 0.06
N LEU A 289 -14.91 18.71 -0.60
CA LEU A 289 -14.92 19.02 -2.04
C LEU A 289 -15.31 17.81 -2.91
N LEU A 290 -15.15 16.58 -2.39
CA LEU A 290 -15.46 15.38 -3.16
C LEU A 290 -16.96 15.20 -3.47
N TYR A 291 -17.83 15.60 -2.55
CA TYR A 291 -19.28 15.41 -2.67
C TYR A 291 -20.09 16.72 -2.56
N ASP A 292 -19.58 17.71 -1.84
CA ASP A 292 -20.25 19.01 -1.68
C ASP A 292 -19.72 20.06 -2.67
N GLY A 293 -18.61 19.76 -3.37
CA GLY A 293 -17.99 20.58 -4.40
C GLY A 293 -18.25 20.08 -5.82
N ALA A 294 -17.62 20.75 -6.77
CA ALA A 294 -17.79 20.46 -8.20
C ALA A 294 -16.96 19.26 -8.69
N ILE A 295 -16.12 18.64 -7.83
CA ILE A 295 -15.34 17.44 -8.21
C ILE A 295 -16.26 16.26 -8.56
N VAL A 296 -17.50 16.24 -8.07
CA VAL A 296 -18.51 15.24 -8.44
C VAL A 296 -18.80 15.23 -9.95
N ALA A 297 -18.46 16.31 -10.69
CA ALA A 297 -18.56 16.39 -12.15
C ALA A 297 -17.76 15.28 -12.86
N GLU A 298 -16.67 14.79 -12.27
CA GLU A 298 -15.92 13.66 -12.83
C GLU A 298 -16.74 12.37 -12.85
N ARG A 299 -17.61 12.14 -11.86
CA ARG A 299 -18.53 10.99 -11.86
C ARG A 299 -19.53 11.08 -13.01
N TYR A 300 -20.04 12.26 -13.25
CA TYR A 300 -20.92 12.51 -14.38
C TYR A 300 -20.19 12.35 -15.72
N ALA A 301 -18.97 12.86 -15.84
CA ALA A 301 -18.14 12.68 -17.02
C ALA A 301 -17.88 11.19 -17.34
N ALA A 302 -17.76 10.34 -16.30
CA ALA A 302 -17.51 8.91 -16.46
C ALA A 302 -18.76 8.14 -16.93
N VAL A 303 -19.91 8.32 -16.27
CA VAL A 303 -21.10 7.46 -16.47
C VAL A 303 -22.41 8.24 -16.58
N GLY A 304 -22.40 9.57 -16.52
CA GLY A 304 -23.60 10.42 -16.53
C GLY A 304 -24.49 10.19 -17.74
N ALA A 305 -23.91 10.09 -18.94
CA ALA A 305 -24.66 9.80 -20.16
C ALA A 305 -25.42 8.46 -20.14
N PHE A 306 -24.96 7.50 -19.33
CA PHE A 306 -25.69 6.24 -19.08
C PHE A 306 -26.78 6.48 -18.03
N VAL A 307 -26.47 7.14 -16.92
CA VAL A 307 -27.41 7.46 -15.83
C VAL A 307 -28.64 8.22 -16.35
N ASP A 308 -28.44 9.19 -17.26
CA ASP A 308 -29.52 9.99 -17.88
C ASP A 308 -30.53 9.16 -18.69
N LYS A 309 -30.17 7.97 -19.12
CA LYS A 309 -31.09 7.05 -19.84
C LYS A 309 -32.12 6.40 -18.89
N GLY A 310 -31.92 6.47 -17.59
CA GLY A 310 -32.87 5.99 -16.60
C GLY A 310 -33.02 4.47 -16.60
N ALA A 311 -31.91 3.70 -16.54
CA ALA A 311 -31.95 2.24 -16.49
C ALA A 311 -32.68 1.76 -15.21
N ALA A 312 -33.41 0.62 -15.31
CA ALA A 312 -34.24 0.09 -14.23
C ALA A 312 -33.42 -0.37 -13.01
N GLY A 313 -32.19 -0.83 -13.24
CA GLY A 313 -31.27 -1.30 -12.19
C GLY A 313 -30.44 -0.20 -11.53
N LEU A 314 -30.71 1.09 -11.82
CA LEU A 314 -30.02 2.20 -11.16
C LEU A 314 -30.44 2.36 -9.70
N ASP A 315 -29.46 2.39 -8.79
CA ASP A 315 -29.71 2.80 -7.42
C ASP A 315 -30.08 4.28 -7.37
N PRO A 316 -31.24 4.67 -6.76
CA PRO A 316 -31.73 6.04 -6.79
C PRO A 316 -30.80 7.03 -6.07
N THR A 317 -30.08 6.60 -5.03
CA THR A 317 -29.10 7.45 -4.33
C THR A 317 -27.89 7.72 -5.22
N VAL A 318 -27.39 6.69 -5.91
CA VAL A 318 -26.26 6.81 -6.83
C VAL A 318 -26.63 7.70 -8.03
N ALA A 319 -27.81 7.46 -8.62
CA ALA A 319 -28.31 8.27 -9.73
C ALA A 319 -28.48 9.76 -9.35
N GLY A 320 -29.00 10.02 -8.14
CA GLY A 320 -29.13 11.37 -7.60
C GLY A 320 -27.78 12.08 -7.40
N ILE A 321 -26.78 11.38 -6.85
CA ILE A 321 -25.43 11.93 -6.65
C ILE A 321 -24.78 12.27 -7.98
N ILE A 322 -24.83 11.36 -8.96
CA ILE A 322 -24.20 11.57 -10.27
C ILE A 322 -24.96 12.64 -11.06
N GLY A 323 -26.30 12.59 -11.08
CA GLY A 323 -27.13 13.52 -11.81
C GLY A 323 -27.05 14.98 -11.30
N ALA A 324 -26.82 15.17 -9.99
CA ALA A 324 -26.65 16.50 -9.42
C ALA A 324 -25.47 17.29 -10.04
N ALA A 325 -24.50 16.59 -10.63
CA ALA A 325 -23.37 17.24 -11.30
C ALA A 325 -23.76 18.03 -12.56
N GLN A 326 -24.94 17.79 -13.14
CA GLN A 326 -25.45 18.55 -14.30
C GLN A 326 -25.68 20.05 -14.02
N GLU A 327 -25.95 20.39 -12.75
CA GLU A 327 -26.18 21.77 -12.32
C GLU A 327 -24.87 22.55 -12.09
N LEU A 328 -23.71 21.87 -12.21
CA LEU A 328 -22.40 22.46 -11.96
C LEU A 328 -21.83 23.07 -13.21
N ASP A 329 -21.34 24.31 -13.10
CA ASP A 329 -20.70 24.99 -14.21
C ASP A 329 -19.17 24.86 -14.20
N ALA A 330 -18.55 25.20 -15.34
CA ALA A 330 -17.10 25.04 -15.51
C ALA A 330 -16.28 25.92 -14.56
N HIS A 331 -16.80 27.09 -14.16
CA HIS A 331 -16.05 27.96 -13.27
C HIS A 331 -16.07 27.45 -11.82
N ALA A 332 -17.16 26.81 -11.38
CA ALA A 332 -17.19 26.14 -10.08
C ALA A 332 -16.15 25.03 -10.01
N PHE A 333 -16.06 24.18 -11.05
CA PHE A 333 -15.04 23.15 -11.14
C PHE A 333 -13.61 23.72 -11.12
N ALA A 334 -13.34 24.78 -11.89
CA ALA A 334 -12.03 25.44 -11.90
C ALA A 334 -11.68 26.07 -10.53
N THR A 335 -12.67 26.63 -9.83
CA THR A 335 -12.49 27.18 -8.47
C THR A 335 -12.13 26.08 -7.47
N ASP A 336 -12.77 24.93 -7.57
CA ASP A 336 -12.47 23.80 -6.67
C ASP A 336 -11.11 23.19 -6.97
N LEU A 337 -10.67 23.15 -8.23
CA LEU A 337 -9.30 22.72 -8.56
C LEU A 337 -8.25 23.65 -7.95
N ASP A 338 -8.47 24.99 -7.96
CA ASP A 338 -7.57 25.95 -7.30
C ASP A 338 -7.59 25.77 -5.77
N THR A 339 -8.75 25.51 -5.20
CA THR A 339 -8.92 25.21 -3.77
C THR A 339 -8.16 23.93 -3.39
N LEU A 340 -8.26 22.87 -4.20
CA LEU A 340 -7.51 21.63 -4.01
C LEU A 340 -6.00 21.82 -4.14
N ALA A 341 -5.54 22.65 -5.08
CA ALA A 341 -4.11 22.94 -5.22
C ALA A 341 -3.55 23.60 -3.95
N ARG A 342 -4.29 24.55 -3.35
CA ARG A 342 -3.93 25.18 -2.06
C ARG A 342 -3.98 24.18 -0.91
N ALA A 343 -5.01 23.32 -0.87
CA ALA A 343 -5.13 22.29 0.15
C ALA A 343 -3.99 21.27 0.08
N ARG A 344 -3.53 20.89 -1.13
CA ARG A 344 -2.35 20.03 -1.31
C ARG A 344 -1.08 20.66 -0.75
N ALA A 345 -0.87 21.95 -1.03
CA ALA A 345 0.27 22.69 -0.47
C ALA A 345 0.21 22.75 1.07
N ALA A 346 -0.97 23.00 1.63
CA ALA A 346 -1.19 23.02 3.08
C ALA A 346 -0.96 21.62 3.71
N ALA A 347 -1.46 20.55 3.09
CA ALA A 347 -1.24 19.19 3.54
C ALA A 347 0.25 18.80 3.53
N THR A 348 0.98 19.20 2.48
CA THR A 348 2.44 18.99 2.39
C THR A 348 3.16 19.69 3.54
N ALA A 349 2.82 20.95 3.82
CA ALA A 349 3.40 21.70 4.92
C ALA A 349 3.05 21.08 6.28
N LEU A 350 1.80 20.66 6.48
CA LEU A 350 1.31 20.03 7.71
C LEU A 350 2.03 18.73 8.02
N LEU A 351 2.31 17.91 7.01
CA LEU A 351 2.96 16.60 7.17
C LEU A 351 4.49 16.68 7.14
N THR A 352 5.07 17.85 6.86
CA THR A 352 6.53 18.02 6.86
C THR A 352 7.11 17.75 8.25
N GLY A 353 8.11 16.87 8.31
CA GLY A 353 8.78 16.46 9.55
C GLY A 353 8.15 15.29 10.29
N TYR A 354 7.08 14.72 9.74
CA TYR A 354 6.50 13.46 10.19
C TYR A 354 6.75 12.34 9.17
N ASP A 355 6.88 11.12 9.67
CA ASP A 355 7.00 9.91 8.82
C ASP A 355 5.64 9.39 8.37
N GLY A 356 4.55 9.83 8.99
CA GLY A 356 3.17 9.54 8.62
C GLY A 356 2.16 10.18 9.56
N LEU A 357 0.90 10.16 9.13
CA LEU A 357 -0.28 10.57 9.91
C LEU A 357 -1.11 9.32 10.19
N LEU A 358 -1.31 8.98 11.46
CA LEU A 358 -2.21 7.90 11.88
C LEU A 358 -3.60 8.45 12.12
N LEU A 359 -4.59 7.84 11.45
CA LEU A 359 -6.00 8.20 11.55
C LEU A 359 -6.86 6.98 11.85
N PRO A 360 -8.02 7.14 12.52
CA PRO A 360 -9.09 6.16 12.39
C PRO A 360 -9.51 6.10 10.93
N THR A 361 -9.81 4.90 10.42
CA THR A 361 -10.20 4.78 9.00
C THR A 361 -11.63 5.26 8.77
N THR A 362 -12.53 5.01 9.73
CA THR A 362 -13.93 5.43 9.66
C THR A 362 -14.47 5.77 11.05
N THR A 363 -15.65 6.36 11.12
CA THR A 363 -16.20 6.92 12.37
C THR A 363 -16.96 5.92 13.23
N GLU A 364 -17.53 4.89 12.61
CA GLU A 364 -18.48 3.95 13.24
C GLU A 364 -18.62 2.68 12.38
N HIS A 365 -19.30 1.65 12.92
CA HIS A 365 -19.70 0.46 12.17
C HIS A 365 -21.23 0.31 12.24
N PRO A 366 -21.98 0.91 11.31
CA PRO A 366 -23.44 0.89 11.34
C PRO A 366 -24.02 -0.44 10.88
N SER A 367 -25.24 -0.72 11.32
CA SER A 367 -26.04 -1.84 10.83
C SER A 367 -26.62 -1.56 9.45
N LEU A 368 -27.01 -2.63 8.74
CA LEU A 368 -27.75 -2.53 7.49
C LEU A 368 -29.08 -1.76 7.66
N ALA A 369 -29.75 -1.92 8.79
CA ALA A 369 -31.00 -1.23 9.09
C ALA A 369 -30.80 0.29 9.28
N GLU A 370 -29.75 0.70 9.98
CA GLU A 370 -29.41 2.12 10.14
C GLU A 370 -29.09 2.76 8.79
N VAL A 371 -28.29 2.10 7.95
CA VAL A 371 -27.97 2.62 6.60
C VAL A 371 -29.22 2.71 5.73
N ALA A 372 -30.14 1.75 5.82
CA ALA A 372 -31.41 1.81 5.09
C ALA A 372 -32.29 3.00 5.55
N ALA A 373 -32.23 3.38 6.83
CA ALA A 373 -32.97 4.53 7.37
C ALA A 373 -32.34 5.89 6.96
N ASP A 374 -31.02 5.98 6.85
CA ASP A 374 -30.30 7.22 6.50
C ASP A 374 -29.07 6.94 5.61
N PRO A 375 -29.30 6.61 4.31
CA PRO A 375 -28.23 6.15 3.42
C PRO A 375 -27.22 7.25 3.02
N VAL A 376 -27.59 8.52 3.16
CA VAL A 376 -26.75 9.66 2.74
C VAL A 376 -25.88 10.15 3.89
N ALA A 377 -26.47 10.45 5.05
CA ALA A 377 -25.71 11.02 6.16
C ALA A 377 -24.74 9.99 6.77
N ILE A 378 -25.12 8.71 6.85
CA ILE A 378 -24.21 7.65 7.30
C ILE A 378 -23.03 7.52 6.35
N ASN A 379 -23.29 7.44 5.05
CA ASN A 379 -22.21 7.39 4.05
C ASN A 379 -21.24 8.57 4.18
N ARG A 380 -21.77 9.79 4.39
CA ARG A 380 -20.95 11.00 4.59
C ARG A 380 -20.06 10.87 5.83
N ARG A 381 -20.60 10.41 6.96
CA ARG A 381 -19.85 10.22 8.22
C ARG A 381 -18.73 9.19 8.04
N LEU A 382 -19.01 8.06 7.38
CA LEU A 382 -18.00 7.03 7.14
C LEU A 382 -16.77 7.56 6.39
N GLY A 383 -16.94 8.52 5.48
CA GLY A 383 -15.87 9.12 4.69
C GLY A 383 -15.09 10.25 5.36
N THR A 384 -15.42 10.62 6.61
CA THR A 384 -14.83 11.79 7.30
C THR A 384 -13.31 11.83 7.22
N TYR A 385 -12.63 10.72 7.49
CA TYR A 385 -11.18 10.65 7.53
C TYR A 385 -10.54 10.15 6.23
N THR A 386 -11.32 9.69 5.25
CA THR A 386 -10.78 9.07 4.03
C THR A 386 -10.90 9.93 2.79
N ASN A 387 -11.94 10.78 2.66
CA ASN A 387 -12.29 11.48 1.42
C ASN A 387 -11.18 12.42 0.90
N PHE A 388 -10.42 13.05 1.78
CA PHE A 388 -9.35 13.98 1.37
C PHE A 388 -8.13 13.27 0.77
N CYS A 389 -7.91 11.99 1.10
CA CYS A 389 -6.65 11.30 0.83
C CYS A 389 -6.33 11.26 -0.68
N ASN A 390 -7.32 10.90 -1.50
CA ASN A 390 -7.16 10.85 -2.95
C ASN A 390 -7.08 12.27 -3.55
N LEU A 391 -7.93 13.19 -3.10
CA LEU A 391 -7.94 14.58 -3.56
C LEU A 391 -6.60 15.28 -3.34
N LEU A 392 -5.93 14.97 -2.24
CA LEU A 392 -4.64 15.57 -1.85
C LEU A 392 -3.43 14.74 -2.33
N ASP A 393 -3.63 13.72 -3.17
CA ASP A 393 -2.59 12.81 -3.65
C ASP A 393 -1.76 12.19 -2.51
N LEU A 394 -2.43 11.70 -1.48
CA LEU A 394 -1.80 11.00 -0.36
C LEU A 394 -1.94 9.49 -0.54
N ALA A 395 -0.95 8.72 -0.15
CA ALA A 395 -1.03 7.27 -0.04
C ALA A 395 -1.53 6.85 1.35
N ALA A 396 -2.12 5.66 1.47
CA ALA A 396 -2.59 5.14 2.75
C ALA A 396 -2.55 3.62 2.83
N VAL A 397 -2.20 3.11 4.00
CA VAL A 397 -2.30 1.69 4.35
C VAL A 397 -3.25 1.55 5.54
N ALA A 398 -4.39 0.89 5.32
CA ALA A 398 -5.34 0.57 6.37
C ALA A 398 -5.00 -0.81 6.97
N VAL A 399 -4.97 -0.88 8.30
CA VAL A 399 -4.68 -2.11 9.06
C VAL A 399 -5.61 -2.20 10.27
N PRO A 400 -5.79 -3.40 10.84
CA PRO A 400 -6.49 -3.54 12.11
C PRO A 400 -5.83 -2.70 13.22
N GLY A 401 -6.64 -1.96 13.98
CA GLY A 401 -6.28 -1.34 15.24
C GLY A 401 -6.67 -2.21 16.44
N ALA A 402 -6.63 -1.65 17.63
CA ALA A 402 -7.15 -2.30 18.83
C ALA A 402 -8.66 -2.53 18.66
N PRO A 403 -9.19 -3.74 18.93
CA PRO A 403 -10.61 -4.00 18.79
C PRO A 403 -11.41 -3.16 19.81
N THR A 404 -12.67 -2.90 19.51
CA THR A 404 -13.57 -2.27 20.50
C THR A 404 -13.81 -3.21 21.70
N ALA A 405 -14.28 -2.67 22.82
CA ALA A 405 -14.62 -3.48 24.00
C ALA A 405 -15.68 -4.56 23.72
N ALA A 406 -16.51 -4.37 22.69
CA ALA A 406 -17.47 -5.37 22.23
C ALA A 406 -16.87 -6.40 21.24
N GLY A 407 -15.58 -6.33 20.95
CA GLY A 407 -14.90 -7.21 20.00
C GLY A 407 -15.11 -6.84 18.52
N LEU A 408 -15.79 -5.72 18.22
CA LEU A 408 -15.97 -5.29 16.84
C LEU A 408 -14.63 -4.84 16.24
N PRO A 409 -14.40 -5.12 14.95
CA PRO A 409 -13.24 -4.59 14.24
C PRO A 409 -13.19 -3.07 14.29
N PHE A 410 -12.00 -2.56 14.54
CA PHE A 410 -11.67 -1.16 14.39
C PHE A 410 -10.39 -1.07 13.55
N GLY A 411 -10.44 -0.31 12.47
CA GLY A 411 -9.28 -0.11 11.61
C GLY A 411 -8.72 1.29 11.72
N VAL A 412 -7.40 1.37 11.66
CA VAL A 412 -6.65 2.62 11.50
C VAL A 412 -5.99 2.65 10.14
N MET A 413 -5.63 3.84 9.67
CA MET A 413 -4.82 3.98 8.47
C MET A 413 -3.61 4.89 8.73
N VAL A 414 -2.48 4.51 8.16
CA VAL A 414 -1.29 5.35 8.06
C VAL A 414 -1.34 6.09 6.74
N VAL A 415 -1.41 7.40 6.80
CA VAL A 415 -1.46 8.30 5.63
C VAL A 415 -0.11 8.98 5.46
N VAL A 416 0.38 9.04 4.23
CA VAL A 416 1.68 9.65 3.88
C VAL A 416 1.55 10.47 2.58
N PRO A 417 2.46 11.42 2.34
CA PRO A 417 2.56 12.08 1.04
C PRO A 417 2.76 11.10 -0.11
N ALA A 418 2.40 11.52 -1.33
CA ALA A 418 2.63 10.72 -2.52
C ALA A 418 4.08 10.24 -2.61
N PHE A 419 4.25 8.99 -3.03
CA PHE A 419 5.53 8.27 -3.18
C PHE A 419 6.30 7.99 -1.86
N ALA A 420 5.68 8.26 -0.72
CA ALA A 420 6.19 7.84 0.59
C ALA A 420 5.56 6.51 1.06
N ASP A 421 4.97 5.74 0.18
CA ASP A 421 4.18 4.53 0.45
C ASP A 421 4.93 3.51 1.29
N GLN A 422 6.25 3.37 1.11
CA GLN A 422 7.08 2.49 1.93
C GLN A 422 7.05 2.87 3.41
N LEU A 423 6.97 4.18 3.73
CA LEU A 423 6.87 4.64 5.11
C LEU A 423 5.54 4.22 5.74
N ALA A 424 4.44 4.31 4.96
CA ALA A 424 3.13 3.83 5.42
C ALA A 424 3.15 2.33 5.70
N VAL A 425 3.78 1.53 4.84
CA VAL A 425 3.98 0.09 5.03
C VAL A 425 4.81 -0.21 6.29
N ASP A 426 5.94 0.49 6.48
CA ASP A 426 6.82 0.26 7.64
C ASP A 426 6.12 0.63 8.98
N LEU A 427 5.31 1.69 8.99
CA LEU A 427 4.50 2.08 10.14
C LEU A 427 3.34 1.12 10.39
N ALA A 428 2.68 0.65 9.33
CA ALA A 428 1.64 -0.38 9.39
C ALA A 428 2.20 -1.70 9.96
N ALA A 429 3.42 -2.09 9.56
CA ALA A 429 4.11 -3.26 10.07
C ALA A 429 4.35 -3.20 11.59
N ARG A 430 4.64 -1.99 12.14
CA ARG A 430 4.71 -1.80 13.60
C ARG A 430 3.37 -2.03 14.27
N LEU A 431 2.27 -1.53 13.69
CA LEU A 431 0.92 -1.72 14.22
C LEU A 431 0.50 -3.20 14.22
N THR A 432 0.87 -3.95 13.18
CA THR A 432 0.55 -5.37 13.04
C THR A 432 1.54 -6.30 13.74
N GLY A 433 2.68 -5.76 14.23
CA GLY A 433 3.72 -6.54 14.88
C GLY A 433 4.48 -7.48 13.93
N THR A 434 4.52 -7.16 12.63
CA THR A 434 5.17 -7.96 11.58
C THR A 434 6.45 -7.29 11.09
N PRO A 435 7.42 -8.04 10.52
CA PRO A 435 8.53 -7.43 9.81
C PRO A 435 8.02 -6.57 8.64
N PRO A 436 8.60 -5.37 8.40
CA PRO A 436 8.12 -4.50 7.34
C PRO A 436 8.51 -5.04 5.96
N PRO A 437 7.53 -5.40 5.10
CA PRO A 437 7.79 -5.87 3.75
C PRO A 437 8.25 -4.73 2.83
N LEU A 438 8.94 -5.08 1.73
CA LEU A 438 9.42 -4.12 0.75
C LEU A 438 8.37 -3.92 -0.36
N LEU A 439 7.83 -2.70 -0.46
CA LEU A 439 6.92 -2.28 -1.52
C LEU A 439 7.67 -1.66 -2.71
N VAL A 440 8.69 -0.84 -2.43
CA VAL A 440 9.43 -0.08 -3.44
C VAL A 440 10.76 -0.76 -3.73
N GLU A 441 10.90 -1.42 -4.88
CA GLU A 441 12.06 -2.26 -5.24
C GLU A 441 13.19 -1.51 -5.99
N THR A 442 13.15 -0.21 -6.08
CA THR A 442 14.14 0.59 -6.86
C THR A 442 15.48 0.76 -6.16
N GLY A 443 15.74 0.06 -5.07
CA GLY A 443 16.94 0.22 -4.24
C GLY A 443 18.23 -0.32 -4.87
N VAL A 444 19.29 0.49 -4.82
CA VAL A 444 20.65 0.09 -5.19
C VAL A 444 21.37 -0.41 -3.93
N PRO A 445 21.96 -1.63 -3.95
CA PRO A 445 22.73 -2.14 -2.83
C PRO A 445 23.98 -1.30 -2.58
N LEU A 446 24.16 -0.77 -1.36
CA LEU A 446 25.32 -0.03 -0.88
C LEU A 446 25.95 -0.74 0.32
N ALA A 447 27.20 -1.19 0.19
CA ALA A 447 27.98 -1.79 1.26
C ALA A 447 28.73 -0.72 2.07
N VAL A 448 28.61 -0.78 3.40
CA VAL A 448 29.30 0.13 4.34
C VAL A 448 30.15 -0.67 5.33
N PHE A 449 31.34 -0.14 5.66
CA PHE A 449 32.34 -0.85 6.47
C PHE A 449 32.88 -0.02 7.64
N GLY A 450 32.29 1.17 7.91
CA GLY A 450 32.87 2.11 8.87
C GLY A 450 31.88 3.03 9.55
N ALA A 451 32.08 4.34 9.44
CA ALA A 451 31.31 5.37 10.15
C ALA A 451 29.80 5.38 9.79
N HIS A 452 29.39 4.71 8.72
CA HIS A 452 27.99 4.56 8.30
C HIS A 452 27.32 3.27 8.80
N LEU A 453 28.04 2.36 9.46
CA LEU A 453 27.46 1.19 10.14
C LEU A 453 26.44 1.65 11.19
N ARG A 454 25.46 0.81 11.49
CA ARG A 454 24.46 1.10 12.54
C ARG A 454 25.13 1.39 13.88
N GLY A 455 24.69 2.46 14.53
CA GLY A 455 25.28 2.92 15.79
C GLY A 455 26.60 3.70 15.64
N GLN A 456 27.10 3.93 14.42
CA GLN A 456 28.29 4.73 14.15
C GLN A 456 27.94 6.18 13.79
N PRO A 457 28.91 7.13 13.93
CA PRO A 457 28.63 8.57 13.88
C PRO A 457 27.98 9.14 12.63
N LEU A 458 28.12 8.48 11.47
CA LEU A 458 27.55 8.93 10.19
C LEU A 458 26.35 8.09 9.72
N HIS A 459 25.86 7.15 10.53
CA HIS A 459 24.70 6.33 10.16
C HIS A 459 23.46 7.17 9.84
N TRP A 460 23.27 8.30 10.52
CA TRP A 460 22.17 9.22 10.29
C TRP A 460 22.03 9.69 8.83
N GLN A 461 23.13 9.73 8.05
CA GLN A 461 23.09 10.09 6.63
C GLN A 461 22.30 9.06 5.81
N LEU A 462 22.44 7.75 6.11
CA LEU A 462 21.65 6.71 5.49
C LEU A 462 20.18 6.77 5.92
N GLU A 463 19.92 7.07 7.19
CA GLU A 463 18.56 7.27 7.70
C GLU A 463 17.86 8.45 7.01
N GLN A 464 18.56 9.57 6.80
CA GLN A 464 18.03 10.74 6.09
C GLN A 464 17.68 10.42 4.62
N LEU A 465 18.45 9.56 3.97
CA LEU A 465 18.15 9.07 2.63
C LEU A 465 16.97 8.08 2.59
N GLY A 466 16.48 7.64 3.75
CA GLY A 466 15.52 6.56 3.84
C GLY A 466 16.09 5.22 3.35
N ALA A 467 17.37 4.98 3.59
CA ALA A 467 18.02 3.73 3.22
C ALA A 467 17.49 2.56 4.08
N ARG A 468 17.26 1.41 3.43
CA ARG A 468 16.77 0.20 4.09
C ARG A 468 17.91 -0.74 4.42
N PHE A 469 18.05 -1.14 5.67
CA PHE A 469 18.98 -2.19 6.07
C PHE A 469 18.62 -3.52 5.41
N ALA A 470 19.59 -4.12 4.71
CA ALA A 470 19.41 -5.36 3.95
C ALA A 470 20.20 -6.55 4.51
N GLY A 471 20.96 -6.35 5.59
CA GLY A 471 21.67 -7.42 6.29
C GLY A 471 23.14 -7.13 6.55
N GLU A 472 23.75 -8.00 7.36
CA GLU A 472 25.19 -8.03 7.54
C GLU A 472 25.87 -8.75 6.36
N ILE A 473 27.04 -8.28 5.99
CA ILE A 473 27.81 -8.81 4.86
C ILE A 473 29.28 -8.97 5.24
N THR A 474 29.98 -9.74 4.44
CA THR A 474 31.45 -9.88 4.51
C THR A 474 32.02 -9.75 3.12
N THR A 475 33.15 -9.05 2.96
CA THR A 475 33.87 -8.99 1.67
C THR A 475 34.53 -10.33 1.35
N SER A 476 34.94 -10.53 0.09
CA SER A 476 35.94 -11.55 -0.23
C SER A 476 37.26 -11.30 0.53
N ASP A 477 38.18 -12.23 0.50
CA ASP A 477 39.50 -12.14 1.16
C ASP A 477 40.48 -11.21 0.44
N ALA A 478 40.07 -10.56 -0.66
CA ALA A 478 40.89 -9.67 -1.46
C ALA A 478 41.07 -8.25 -0.88
N TYR A 479 40.49 -7.96 0.31
CA TYR A 479 40.45 -6.59 0.83
C TYR A 479 41.29 -6.40 2.09
N ARG A 480 41.82 -5.17 2.24
CA ARG A 480 42.45 -4.68 3.48
C ARG A 480 41.69 -3.49 4.03
N LEU A 481 41.69 -3.39 5.34
CA LEU A 481 41.06 -2.29 6.08
C LEU A 481 42.13 -1.48 6.82
N THR A 482 42.10 -0.17 6.68
CA THR A 482 43.04 0.75 7.32
C THR A 482 42.32 1.82 8.14
N ALA A 483 42.92 2.34 9.20
CA ALA A 483 42.37 3.42 10.00
C ALA A 483 42.88 4.77 9.46
N LEU A 484 41.99 5.52 8.79
CA LEU A 484 42.30 6.82 8.20
C LEU A 484 42.32 7.92 9.29
N ASP A 485 43.18 8.92 9.11
CA ASP A 485 43.18 10.13 9.93
C ASP A 485 42.14 11.13 9.41
N THR A 486 40.90 10.94 9.84
CA THR A 486 39.74 11.76 9.45
C THR A 486 38.90 12.14 10.67
N THR A 487 38.08 13.20 10.55
CA THR A 487 37.10 13.60 11.57
C THR A 487 35.68 13.55 10.96
N PRO A 488 34.75 12.70 11.45
CA PRO A 488 35.01 11.62 12.42
C PRO A 488 35.97 10.56 11.85
N PRO A 489 36.56 9.69 12.71
CA PRO A 489 37.42 8.60 12.27
C PRO A 489 36.68 7.66 11.33
N LYS A 490 37.33 7.25 10.22
CA LYS A 490 36.78 6.36 9.19
C LYS A 490 37.80 5.29 8.83
N PRO A 491 37.36 4.07 8.49
CA PRO A 491 38.24 3.11 7.86
C PRO A 491 38.34 3.39 6.35
N GLY A 492 39.47 3.02 5.76
CA GLY A 492 39.68 2.92 4.35
C GLY A 492 39.70 1.46 3.92
N LEU A 493 38.81 1.07 3.03
CA LEU A 493 38.81 -0.26 2.40
C LEU A 493 39.49 -0.17 1.04
N VAL A 494 40.45 -1.06 0.78
CA VAL A 494 41.11 -1.17 -0.51
C VAL A 494 41.26 -2.61 -0.93
N ARG A 495 41.14 -2.86 -2.26
CA ARG A 495 41.41 -4.17 -2.83
C ARG A 495 42.92 -4.38 -2.97
N HIS A 496 43.42 -5.51 -2.51
CA HIS A 496 44.80 -5.91 -2.60
C HIS A 496 44.94 -7.23 -3.37
N GLY A 497 45.72 -7.24 -4.44
CA GLY A 497 45.93 -8.43 -5.28
C GLY A 497 47.09 -9.34 -4.86
N ASP A 498 47.68 -9.12 -3.68
CA ASP A 498 48.91 -9.81 -3.23
C ASP A 498 48.65 -10.99 -2.28
N GLY A 499 47.39 -11.39 -2.11
CA GLY A 499 47.00 -12.48 -1.19
C GLY A 499 47.13 -12.15 0.31
N ARG A 500 47.32 -10.86 0.67
CA ARG A 500 47.43 -10.39 2.08
C ARG A 500 46.15 -9.73 2.58
N GLY A 501 45.04 -9.84 1.86
CA GLY A 501 43.74 -9.39 2.30
C GLY A 501 43.09 -10.37 3.28
N ALA A 502 41.94 -9.96 3.82
CA ALA A 502 41.07 -10.79 4.67
C ALA A 502 39.61 -10.41 4.47
N PRO A 503 38.66 -11.29 4.81
CA PRO A 503 37.24 -10.95 4.86
C PRO A 503 36.98 -9.82 5.87
N ILE A 504 36.26 -8.76 5.45
CA ILE A 504 35.92 -7.60 6.28
C ILE A 504 34.41 -7.54 6.50
N LEU A 505 34.00 -7.49 7.76
CA LEU A 505 32.60 -7.36 8.17
C LEU A 505 32.08 -5.96 7.81
N GLY A 506 30.86 -5.92 7.27
CA GLY A 506 30.14 -4.72 6.90
C GLY A 506 28.64 -4.90 6.97
N GLU A 507 27.91 -3.90 6.52
CA GLU A 507 26.47 -3.91 6.40
C GLU A 507 26.03 -3.50 4.99
N LEU A 508 24.93 -4.09 4.52
CA LEU A 508 24.32 -3.77 3.25
C LEU A 508 23.05 -2.95 3.47
N PHE A 509 22.92 -1.88 2.69
CA PHE A 509 21.72 -1.04 2.67
C PHE A 509 21.20 -0.94 1.23
N LEU A 510 19.87 -0.90 1.07
CA LEU A 510 19.24 -0.48 -0.18
C LEU A 510 19.06 1.04 -0.11
N VAL A 511 19.57 1.75 -1.10
CA VAL A 511 19.47 3.22 -1.23
C VAL A 511 18.83 3.53 -2.56
N SER A 512 17.87 4.46 -2.61
CA SER A 512 17.27 4.86 -3.88
C SER A 512 18.33 5.46 -4.83
N PRO A 513 18.22 5.31 -6.16
CA PRO A 513 19.21 5.81 -7.12
C PRO A 513 19.49 7.31 -6.96
N GLY A 514 18.45 8.14 -6.76
CA GLY A 514 18.59 9.57 -6.52
C GLY A 514 19.22 9.88 -5.15
N GLY A 515 18.90 9.08 -4.13
CA GLY A 515 19.53 9.15 -2.80
C GLY A 515 21.03 8.84 -2.88
N LEU A 516 21.40 7.77 -3.60
CA LEU A 516 22.80 7.40 -3.83
C LEU A 516 23.56 8.50 -4.59
N GLY A 517 22.91 9.13 -5.59
CA GLY A 517 23.50 10.24 -6.34
C GLY A 517 23.80 11.46 -5.45
N ARG A 518 22.85 11.85 -4.57
CA ARG A 518 23.06 12.92 -3.57
C ARG A 518 24.18 12.56 -2.62
N PHE A 519 24.17 11.34 -2.10
CA PHE A 519 25.19 10.84 -1.18
C PHE A 519 26.61 10.87 -1.80
N LEU A 520 26.73 10.45 -3.08
CA LEU A 520 27.99 10.48 -3.81
C LEU A 520 28.50 11.91 -4.02
N ALA A 521 27.62 12.86 -4.31
CA ALA A 521 27.99 14.27 -4.52
C ALA A 521 28.57 14.94 -3.26
N GLU A 522 28.20 14.46 -2.07
CA GLU A 522 28.65 14.96 -0.77
C GLU A 522 29.85 14.18 -0.19
N LEU A 523 30.34 13.15 -0.90
CA LEU A 523 31.37 12.26 -0.39
C LEU A 523 32.74 12.96 -0.36
N PRO A 524 33.32 13.21 0.84
CA PRO A 524 34.59 13.92 0.93
C PRO A 524 35.79 13.01 0.62
N ALA A 525 36.86 13.59 0.06
CA ALA A 525 38.14 12.89 -0.04
C ALA A 525 38.63 12.48 1.39
N PRO A 526 39.32 11.35 1.53
CA PRO A 526 39.79 10.41 0.50
C PRO A 526 38.79 9.28 0.18
N MET A 527 37.53 9.41 0.62
CA MET A 527 36.52 8.38 0.43
C MET A 527 36.09 8.27 -1.05
N ALA A 528 35.73 7.05 -1.47
CA ALA A 528 35.23 6.74 -2.80
C ALA A 528 34.16 5.64 -2.72
N LEU A 529 33.31 5.55 -3.74
CA LEU A 529 32.45 4.38 -3.96
C LEU A 529 32.99 3.59 -5.17
N THR A 530 33.03 2.27 -5.04
CA THR A 530 33.47 1.37 -6.10
C THR A 530 32.73 0.03 -6.00
N SER A 531 32.98 -0.87 -6.94
CA SER A 531 32.50 -2.25 -6.87
C SER A 531 33.27 -3.03 -5.81
N ILE A 532 32.54 -3.61 -4.86
CA ILE A 532 33.06 -4.45 -3.77
C ILE A 532 32.56 -5.87 -3.98
N GLU A 533 33.47 -6.82 -4.00
CA GLU A 533 33.20 -8.25 -4.08
C GLU A 533 32.91 -8.80 -2.67
N LEU A 534 31.76 -9.45 -2.50
CA LEU A 534 31.35 -10.08 -1.26
C LEU A 534 31.80 -11.55 -1.19
N SER A 535 31.79 -12.12 0.01
CA SER A 535 32.17 -13.53 0.23
C SER A 535 31.25 -14.54 -0.44
N ASP A 536 30.02 -14.13 -0.80
CA ASP A 536 29.04 -14.94 -1.52
C ASP A 536 29.15 -14.84 -3.05
N GLY A 537 30.16 -14.12 -3.55
CA GLY A 537 30.44 -13.92 -4.98
C GLY A 537 29.68 -12.77 -5.64
N ARG A 538 28.74 -12.11 -4.95
CA ARG A 538 28.08 -10.90 -5.47
C ARG A 538 29.03 -9.72 -5.48
N SER A 539 28.84 -8.82 -6.44
CA SER A 539 29.49 -7.50 -6.48
C SER A 539 28.46 -6.41 -6.26
N VAL A 540 28.73 -5.50 -5.31
CA VAL A 540 27.84 -4.40 -4.95
C VAL A 540 28.61 -3.08 -4.92
N ILE A 541 27.93 -1.94 -5.03
CA ILE A 541 28.54 -0.64 -4.76
C ILE A 541 28.89 -0.57 -3.27
N GLY A 542 30.08 -0.10 -2.92
CA GLY A 542 30.46 0.06 -1.51
C GLY A 542 31.57 1.07 -1.29
N PHE A 543 31.77 1.41 -0.03
CA PHE A 543 32.80 2.34 0.40
C PHE A 543 34.20 1.78 0.23
N ALA A 544 35.04 2.58 -0.40
CA ALA A 544 36.48 2.43 -0.48
C ALA A 544 37.16 3.76 -0.15
N CYS A 545 38.47 3.82 -0.27
CA CYS A 545 39.23 5.07 -0.21
C CYS A 545 40.30 5.10 -1.30
N SER A 546 40.92 6.29 -1.50
CA SER A 546 42.10 6.38 -2.38
C SER A 546 43.25 5.50 -1.87
N TYR A 547 43.98 4.89 -2.78
CA TYR A 547 45.05 3.94 -2.44
C TYR A 547 46.19 4.59 -1.64
N ASP A 548 46.56 5.82 -1.99
CA ASP A 548 47.59 6.62 -1.29
C ASP A 548 47.20 6.89 0.18
N ALA A 549 45.94 7.20 0.45
CA ALA A 549 45.46 7.38 1.82
C ALA A 549 45.50 6.06 2.60
N ALA A 550 45.13 4.94 1.98
CA ALA A 550 45.19 3.65 2.62
C ALA A 550 46.61 3.21 2.97
N VAL A 551 47.58 3.44 2.07
CA VAL A 551 48.99 3.08 2.29
C VAL A 551 49.63 3.89 3.40
N ALA A 552 49.25 5.16 3.57
CA ALA A 552 49.72 6.03 4.62
C ALA A 552 49.09 5.74 6.00
N ALA A 553 48.00 4.97 6.04
CA ALA A 553 47.21 4.72 7.26
C ALA A 553 47.62 3.40 7.96
N THR A 554 47.22 3.28 9.24
CA THR A 554 47.49 2.07 10.02
C THR A 554 46.60 0.91 9.53
N ASP A 555 47.25 -0.21 9.21
CA ASP A 555 46.55 -1.47 8.84
C ASP A 555 45.81 -2.06 10.03
N ILE A 556 44.52 -2.26 9.89
CA ILE A 556 43.62 -2.83 10.88
C ILE A 556 42.89 -4.07 10.37
N THR A 557 43.36 -4.65 9.25
CA THR A 557 42.76 -5.82 8.60
C THR A 557 42.59 -7.00 9.56
N GLY A 558 43.55 -7.23 10.46
CA GLY A 558 43.53 -8.33 11.42
C GLY A 558 42.38 -8.27 12.44
N TYR A 559 41.68 -7.14 12.58
CA TYR A 559 40.50 -7.05 13.44
C TYR A 559 39.22 -7.54 12.74
N GLY A 560 39.24 -7.82 11.43
CA GLY A 560 38.10 -8.33 10.67
C GLY A 560 36.95 -7.31 10.47
N GLY A 561 37.03 -6.08 11.01
CA GLY A 561 36.03 -5.05 10.85
C GLY A 561 36.21 -3.83 11.76
N TRP A 562 35.56 -2.73 11.40
CA TRP A 562 35.69 -1.44 12.08
C TRP A 562 35.26 -1.44 13.54
N VAL A 563 34.12 -2.06 13.84
CA VAL A 563 33.58 -2.10 15.22
C VAL A 563 34.50 -2.90 16.15
N ALA A 564 35.08 -4.02 15.67
CA ALA A 564 36.03 -4.80 16.45
C ALA A 564 37.31 -4.00 16.74
N TYR A 565 37.82 -3.26 15.77
CA TYR A 565 38.96 -2.35 15.98
C TYR A 565 38.65 -1.27 17.03
N LEU A 566 37.49 -0.61 16.93
CA LEU A 566 37.10 0.43 17.91
C LEU A 566 36.98 -0.08 19.34
N ARG A 567 36.54 -1.34 19.52
CA ARG A 567 36.42 -1.97 20.85
C ARG A 567 37.78 -2.37 21.47
N ALA A 568 38.79 -2.52 20.64
CA ALA A 568 40.14 -2.88 21.07
C ALA A 568 41.02 -1.68 21.45
N ARG A 569 40.54 -0.46 21.20
CA ARG A 569 41.18 0.81 21.61
C ARG A 569 40.63 1.31 22.93
#